data_6c7ccd0d370b86d3ae0d119e6323a543
#
_entry.id   6c7ccd0d370b86d3ae0d119e6323a543
#
_cell.length_a   1.000
_cell.length_b   1.000
_cell.length_c   1.000
_cell.angle_alpha   90.00
_cell.angle_beta   90.00
_cell.angle_gamma   90.00
#
_symmetry.space_group_name_H-M   'P 1'
#
loop_
_entity.id
_entity.type
_entity.pdbx_description
1 polymer ?
#
loop_
_entity_poly.entity_id
_entity_poly.type
_entity_poly.pdbx_seq_one_letter_code
_entity_poly.pdbx_strand_id
1 'polypeptide(L)'
;VPILGLGTWMMGEVEPQFELEVAAVCYAMERGIQLIDTAEMYANGGAEKVVGTAIKRSSSVKREDIFIISKVLPSNAHFQGVIQSCDHSIDRLGVTFIDLYLLHWPGLVPLQETLDAFEVLRSSGKIRYFGVSNFDVRNMVKWLKCKGGGASVANQILYNLSRRGVEWDVIPLCNDYSFPVIAYSPLEQGRLHGSLVLSQLAEKHGTTSLQIALAWVLSQKN
;
A
#
# COMPACT_ATOMS: atom_id res chain seq x y z
N VAL A 1 -11.28 4.87 5.49
CA VAL A 1 -10.46 4.11 4.52
C VAL A 1 -11.01 2.70 4.44
N PRO A 2 -11.19 2.11 3.24
CA PRO A 2 -11.60 0.71 3.10
C PRO A 2 -10.62 -0.24 3.79
N ILE A 3 -11.13 -1.31 4.41
CA ILE A 3 -10.30 -2.29 5.13
C ILE A 3 -9.67 -3.35 4.22
N LEU A 4 -10.16 -3.48 2.98
CA LEU A 4 -9.66 -4.40 1.96
C LEU A 4 -9.26 -3.61 0.73
N GLY A 5 -8.08 -3.89 0.21
CA GLY A 5 -7.53 -3.26 -0.99
C GLY A 5 -6.96 -4.26 -1.99
N LEU A 6 -6.77 -3.79 -3.22
CA LEU A 6 -6.10 -4.50 -4.29
C LEU A 6 -4.65 -4.02 -4.39
N GLY A 7 -3.68 -4.93 -4.20
CA GLY A 7 -2.27 -4.69 -4.50
C GLY A 7 -1.96 -4.96 -5.97
N THR A 8 -1.12 -4.14 -6.56
CA THR A 8 -0.75 -4.21 -7.99
C THR A 8 0.70 -4.62 -8.23
N TRP A 9 1.37 -5.17 -7.21
CA TRP A 9 2.71 -5.69 -7.38
C TRP A 9 2.73 -6.80 -8.46
N MET A 10 3.73 -6.78 -9.34
CA MET A 10 3.89 -7.59 -10.56
C MET A 10 2.95 -7.23 -11.72
N MET A 11 2.08 -6.24 -11.60
CA MET A 11 1.34 -5.73 -12.76
C MET A 11 2.21 -4.77 -13.58
N GLY A 12 1.97 -4.73 -14.89
CA GLY A 12 2.69 -3.88 -15.85
C GLY A 12 4.08 -4.37 -16.22
N GLU A 13 4.49 -5.60 -15.82
CA GLU A 13 5.80 -6.18 -16.15
C GLU A 13 5.83 -6.78 -17.56
N VAL A 14 4.70 -7.33 -18.02
CA VAL A 14 4.60 -8.08 -19.26
C VAL A 14 3.58 -7.42 -20.19
N GLU A 15 4.06 -6.76 -21.22
CA GLU A 15 3.24 -5.96 -22.13
C GLU A 15 2.00 -6.68 -22.68
N PRO A 16 2.04 -7.96 -23.13
CA PRO A 16 0.84 -8.69 -23.55
C PRO A 16 -0.22 -8.91 -22.45
N GLN A 17 0.14 -8.76 -21.17
CA GLN A 17 -0.81 -8.92 -20.04
C GLN A 17 -1.47 -7.60 -19.64
N PHE A 18 -0.98 -6.47 -20.11
CA PHE A 18 -1.42 -5.14 -19.69
C PHE A 18 -2.95 -4.97 -19.77
N GLU A 19 -3.56 -5.36 -20.89
CA GLU A 19 -5.01 -5.23 -21.08
C GLU A 19 -5.81 -6.13 -20.11
N LEU A 20 -5.32 -7.32 -19.81
CA LEU A 20 -5.94 -8.22 -18.83
C LEU A 20 -5.83 -7.66 -17.41
N GLU A 21 -4.68 -7.09 -17.07
CA GLU A 21 -4.44 -6.46 -15.77
C GLU A 21 -5.32 -5.21 -15.58
N VAL A 22 -5.44 -4.37 -16.61
CA VAL A 22 -6.38 -3.23 -16.60
C VAL A 22 -7.81 -3.71 -16.38
N ALA A 23 -8.24 -4.76 -17.09
CA ALA A 23 -9.59 -5.33 -16.94
C ALA A 23 -9.80 -5.88 -15.51
N ALA A 24 -8.78 -6.50 -14.92
CA ALA A 24 -8.85 -7.01 -13.54
C ALA A 24 -9.01 -5.88 -12.51
N VAL A 25 -8.28 -4.76 -12.68
CA VAL A 25 -8.42 -3.59 -11.80
C VAL A 25 -9.81 -2.96 -11.97
N CYS A 26 -10.31 -2.79 -13.22
CA CYS A 26 -11.67 -2.31 -13.48
C CYS A 26 -12.71 -3.20 -12.77
N TYR A 27 -12.61 -4.51 -12.96
CA TYR A 27 -13.52 -5.47 -12.33
C TYR A 27 -13.51 -5.37 -10.80
N ALA A 28 -12.33 -5.24 -10.19
CA ALA A 28 -12.21 -5.08 -8.74
C ALA A 28 -12.91 -3.80 -8.26
N MET A 29 -12.69 -2.67 -8.94
CA MET A 29 -13.34 -1.39 -8.61
C MET A 29 -14.86 -1.48 -8.74
N GLU A 30 -15.39 -2.08 -9.80
CA GLU A 30 -16.82 -2.30 -10.03
C GLU A 30 -17.47 -3.21 -8.97
N ARG A 31 -16.67 -4.08 -8.31
CA ARG A 31 -17.10 -4.93 -7.19
C ARG A 31 -16.91 -4.29 -5.83
N GLY A 32 -16.55 -3.00 -5.78
CA GLY A 32 -16.47 -2.22 -4.55
C GLY A 32 -15.09 -2.26 -3.86
N ILE A 33 -14.04 -2.76 -4.52
CA ILE A 33 -12.66 -2.58 -4.04
C ILE A 33 -12.23 -1.16 -4.36
N GLN A 34 -12.26 -0.31 -3.35
CA GLN A 34 -11.98 1.11 -3.50
C GLN A 34 -10.55 1.50 -3.08
N LEU A 35 -9.81 0.64 -2.39
CA LEU A 35 -8.41 0.87 -2.04
C LEU A 35 -7.51 0.17 -3.06
N ILE A 36 -6.64 0.92 -3.73
CA ILE A 36 -5.67 0.41 -4.70
C ILE A 36 -4.27 0.76 -4.22
N ASP A 37 -3.45 -0.26 -4.02
CA ASP A 37 -2.04 -0.12 -3.61
C ASP A 37 -1.11 -0.36 -4.79
N THR A 38 -0.26 0.63 -5.07
CA THR A 38 0.77 0.59 -6.11
C THR A 38 2.08 1.21 -5.63
N ALA A 39 3.08 1.34 -6.50
CA ALA A 39 4.35 2.00 -6.21
C ALA A 39 5.10 2.37 -7.50
N GLU A 40 5.94 3.41 -7.46
CA GLU A 40 6.83 3.75 -8.59
C GLU A 40 7.78 2.60 -8.95
N MET A 41 8.17 1.77 -7.98
CA MET A 41 9.03 0.61 -8.18
C MET A 41 8.38 -0.50 -9.01
N TYR A 42 7.04 -0.66 -8.94
CA TYR A 42 6.37 -1.79 -9.57
C TYR A 42 6.42 -1.65 -11.09
N ALA A 43 7.17 -2.54 -11.74
CA ALA A 43 7.43 -2.49 -13.19
C ALA A 43 7.93 -1.11 -13.67
N ASN A 44 8.76 -0.41 -12.86
CA ASN A 44 9.23 0.96 -13.13
C ASN A 44 8.08 1.93 -13.47
N GLY A 45 7.01 1.88 -12.68
CA GLY A 45 5.80 2.67 -12.88
C GLY A 45 4.77 2.03 -13.82
N GLY A 46 5.03 0.83 -14.34
CA GLY A 46 4.08 0.07 -15.17
C GLY A 46 2.78 -0.22 -14.44
N ALA A 47 2.86 -0.63 -13.16
CA ALA A 47 1.67 -0.87 -12.35
C ALA A 47 0.84 0.40 -12.15
N GLU A 48 1.46 1.57 -11.96
CA GLU A 48 0.74 2.85 -11.87
C GLU A 48 0.03 3.19 -13.20
N LYS A 49 0.63 2.85 -14.35
CA LYS A 49 -0.03 3.01 -15.66
C LYS A 49 -1.23 2.07 -15.83
N VAL A 50 -1.14 0.83 -15.36
CA VAL A 50 -2.27 -0.11 -15.33
C VAL A 50 -3.42 0.50 -14.52
N VAL A 51 -3.15 0.97 -13.30
CA VAL A 51 -4.14 1.60 -12.42
C VAL A 51 -4.74 2.85 -13.08
N GLY A 52 -3.90 3.76 -13.58
CA GLY A 52 -4.35 4.99 -14.25
C GLY A 52 -5.24 4.72 -15.46
N THR A 53 -4.88 3.71 -16.26
CA THR A 53 -5.70 3.27 -17.40
C THR A 53 -7.04 2.70 -16.95
N ALA A 54 -7.05 1.90 -15.89
CA ALA A 54 -8.29 1.36 -15.34
C ALA A 54 -9.21 2.45 -14.79
N ILE A 55 -8.68 3.42 -14.04
CA ILE A 55 -9.46 4.57 -13.54
C ILE A 55 -10.08 5.35 -14.70
N LYS A 56 -9.30 5.63 -15.75
CA LYS A 56 -9.77 6.37 -16.93
C LYS A 56 -10.86 5.61 -17.69
N ARG A 57 -10.81 4.27 -17.73
CA ARG A 57 -11.79 3.42 -18.45
C ARG A 57 -13.06 3.16 -17.65
N SER A 58 -13.00 3.24 -16.33
CA SER A 58 -14.17 3.00 -15.50
C SER A 58 -15.21 4.11 -15.73
N SER A 59 -16.42 3.72 -16.13
CA SER A 59 -17.56 4.64 -16.28
C SER A 59 -18.40 4.73 -15.01
N SER A 60 -18.26 3.78 -14.10
CA SER A 60 -19.11 3.62 -12.91
C SER A 60 -18.43 4.06 -11.62
N VAL A 61 -17.09 4.19 -11.59
CA VAL A 61 -16.31 4.53 -10.42
C VAL A 61 -15.54 5.84 -10.67
N LYS A 62 -15.74 6.83 -9.82
CA LYS A 62 -15.06 8.12 -9.92
C LYS A 62 -13.75 8.12 -9.13
N ARG A 63 -12.83 9.04 -9.45
CA ARG A 63 -11.55 9.19 -8.73
C ARG A 63 -11.75 9.41 -7.23
N GLU A 64 -12.74 10.17 -6.84
CA GLU A 64 -13.07 10.47 -5.45
C GLU A 64 -13.58 9.26 -4.64
N ASP A 65 -14.06 8.22 -5.32
CA ASP A 65 -14.50 6.97 -4.69
C ASP A 65 -13.35 6.00 -4.41
N ILE A 66 -12.14 6.29 -4.94
CA ILE A 66 -10.97 5.42 -4.85
C ILE A 66 -9.95 6.03 -3.92
N PHE A 67 -9.37 5.20 -3.04
CA PHE A 67 -8.25 5.52 -2.19
C PHE A 67 -6.97 4.92 -2.79
N ILE A 68 -6.08 5.75 -3.32
CA ILE A 68 -4.84 5.33 -3.97
C ILE A 68 -3.67 5.44 -2.99
N ILE A 69 -2.93 4.35 -2.85
CA ILE A 69 -1.64 4.32 -2.15
C ILE A 69 -0.55 4.18 -3.21
N SER A 70 0.46 5.06 -3.18
CA SER A 70 1.70 4.85 -3.92
C SER A 70 2.90 5.10 -3.01
N LYS A 71 4.12 4.81 -3.50
CA LYS A 71 5.31 4.77 -2.65
C LYS A 71 6.53 5.30 -3.39
N VAL A 72 7.35 6.10 -2.69
CA VAL A 72 8.64 6.56 -3.17
C VAL A 72 9.76 5.59 -2.75
N LEU A 73 10.68 5.31 -3.65
CA LEU A 73 11.88 4.51 -3.37
C LEU A 73 12.85 5.24 -2.43
N PRO A 74 13.58 4.53 -1.55
CA PRO A 74 14.59 5.14 -0.69
C PRO A 74 15.72 5.83 -1.45
N SER A 75 16.02 5.42 -2.68
CA SER A 75 16.99 6.10 -3.55
C SER A 75 16.53 7.51 -3.93
N ASN A 76 15.23 7.75 -3.96
CA ASN A 76 14.60 9.02 -4.30
C ASN A 76 14.13 9.80 -3.06
N ALA A 77 14.46 9.33 -1.84
CA ALA A 77 13.92 9.84 -0.58
C ALA A 77 14.47 11.22 -0.15
N HIS A 78 15.44 11.80 -0.87
CA HIS A 78 15.88 13.16 -0.65
C HIS A 78 14.79 14.17 -1.07
N PHE A 79 14.79 15.35 -0.47
CA PHE A 79 13.70 16.34 -0.58
C PHE A 79 13.20 16.53 -2.03
N GLN A 80 14.10 16.83 -2.96
CA GLN A 80 13.71 17.09 -4.36
C GLN A 80 13.28 15.81 -5.09
N GLY A 81 13.91 14.68 -4.75
CA GLY A 81 13.57 13.37 -5.33
C GLY A 81 12.16 12.91 -4.98
N VAL A 82 11.73 13.10 -3.73
CA VAL A 82 10.36 12.77 -3.29
C VAL A 82 9.33 13.58 -4.09
N ILE A 83 9.58 14.88 -4.29
CA ILE A 83 8.68 15.75 -5.05
C ILE A 83 8.57 15.29 -6.51
N GLN A 84 9.70 15.03 -7.16
CA GLN A 84 9.73 14.58 -8.55
C GLN A 84 9.10 13.19 -8.72
N SER A 85 9.40 12.25 -7.81
CA SER A 85 8.79 10.92 -7.82
C SER A 85 7.27 10.98 -7.67
N CYS A 86 6.77 11.84 -6.78
CA CYS A 86 5.34 12.04 -6.61
C CYS A 86 4.69 12.59 -7.88
N ASP A 87 5.30 13.59 -8.52
CA ASP A 87 4.79 14.16 -9.77
C ASP A 87 4.74 13.11 -10.88
N HIS A 88 5.80 12.33 -11.05
CA HIS A 88 5.81 11.24 -12.01
C HIS A 88 4.76 10.14 -11.70
N SER A 89 4.52 9.84 -10.42
CA SER A 89 3.47 8.89 -10.02
C SER A 89 2.08 9.43 -10.36
N ILE A 90 1.82 10.70 -10.06
CA ILE A 90 0.57 11.41 -10.42
C ILE A 90 0.33 11.38 -11.93
N ASP A 91 1.39 11.65 -12.72
CA ASP A 91 1.32 11.62 -14.18
C ASP A 91 1.01 10.21 -14.71
N ARG A 92 1.68 9.16 -14.21
CA ARG A 92 1.42 7.76 -14.61
C ARG A 92 0.03 7.27 -14.22
N LEU A 93 -0.45 7.67 -13.05
CA LEU A 93 -1.80 7.39 -12.57
C LEU A 93 -2.87 8.22 -13.30
N GLY A 94 -2.50 9.33 -13.94
CA GLY A 94 -3.45 10.22 -14.60
C GLY A 94 -4.43 10.90 -13.63
N VAL A 95 -3.97 11.20 -12.42
CA VAL A 95 -4.77 11.80 -11.34
C VAL A 95 -4.19 13.16 -10.93
N THR A 96 -4.90 13.90 -10.09
CA THR A 96 -4.43 15.20 -9.57
C THR A 96 -3.79 15.09 -8.18
N PHE A 97 -4.03 14.00 -7.47
CA PHE A 97 -3.47 13.73 -6.15
C PHE A 97 -3.42 12.23 -5.83
N ILE A 98 -2.57 11.85 -4.89
CA ILE A 98 -2.50 10.52 -4.28
C ILE A 98 -3.08 10.61 -2.87
N ASP A 99 -3.88 9.61 -2.44
CA ASP A 99 -4.50 9.65 -1.11
C ASP A 99 -3.48 9.37 0.00
N LEU A 100 -2.63 8.36 -0.16
CA LEU A 100 -1.58 8.02 0.79
C LEU A 100 -0.25 7.78 0.06
N TYR A 101 0.77 8.56 0.41
CA TYR A 101 2.10 8.42 -0.17
C TYR A 101 3.08 7.94 0.89
N LEU A 102 3.77 6.82 0.62
CA LEU A 102 4.63 6.15 1.59
C LEU A 102 6.11 6.21 1.19
N LEU A 103 7.00 6.31 2.18
CA LEU A 103 8.38 5.88 1.98
C LEU A 103 8.40 4.35 1.97
N HIS A 104 8.84 3.74 0.85
CA HIS A 104 8.68 2.30 0.58
C HIS A 104 9.43 1.40 1.57
N TRP A 105 10.60 1.81 2.02
CA TRP A 105 11.38 1.24 3.14
C TRP A 105 12.43 2.25 3.61
N PRO A 106 13.02 2.07 4.79
CA PRO A 106 14.07 2.96 5.28
C PRO A 106 15.30 2.89 4.40
N GLY A 107 15.87 4.05 4.06
CA GLY A 107 17.09 4.18 3.26
C GLY A 107 18.24 4.83 4.03
N LEU A 108 19.20 5.38 3.28
CA LEU A 108 20.34 6.11 3.81
C LEU A 108 20.14 7.63 3.88
N VAL A 109 19.13 8.14 3.18
CA VAL A 109 18.78 9.56 3.21
C VAL A 109 18.23 9.92 4.60
N PRO A 110 18.61 11.08 5.18
CA PRO A 110 18.03 11.55 6.44
C PRO A 110 16.50 11.61 6.37
N LEU A 111 15.81 10.95 7.30
CA LEU A 111 14.35 10.84 7.30
C LEU A 111 13.64 12.21 7.32
N GLN A 112 14.30 13.25 7.86
CA GLN A 112 13.75 14.60 7.89
C GLN A 112 13.58 15.18 6.48
N GLU A 113 14.47 14.88 5.53
CA GLU A 113 14.32 15.35 4.14
C GLU A 113 13.06 14.79 3.47
N THR A 114 12.80 13.50 3.69
CA THR A 114 11.57 12.86 3.19
C THR A 114 10.32 13.47 3.82
N LEU A 115 10.36 13.70 5.14
CA LEU A 115 9.25 14.31 5.86
C LEU A 115 8.97 15.74 5.40
N ASP A 116 10.01 16.56 5.26
CA ASP A 116 9.86 17.94 4.78
C ASP A 116 9.24 17.97 3.37
N ALA A 117 9.62 17.04 2.49
CA ALA A 117 9.04 16.91 1.16
C ALA A 117 7.56 16.45 1.22
N PHE A 118 7.23 15.49 2.08
CA PHE A 118 5.85 15.04 2.27
C PHE A 118 4.95 16.17 2.77
N GLU A 119 5.42 17.02 3.68
CA GLU A 119 4.68 18.20 4.15
C GLU A 119 4.44 19.22 3.03
N VAL A 120 5.42 19.45 2.16
CA VAL A 120 5.25 20.31 0.98
C VAL A 120 4.22 19.72 0.02
N LEU A 121 4.30 18.42 -0.28
CA LEU A 121 3.34 17.71 -1.15
C LEU A 121 1.92 17.74 -0.56
N ARG A 122 1.78 17.55 0.76
CA ARG A 122 0.50 17.63 1.46
C ARG A 122 -0.07 19.06 1.42
N SER A 123 0.74 20.04 1.69
CA SER A 123 0.33 21.46 1.69
C SER A 123 -0.06 21.96 0.31
N SER A 124 0.55 21.40 -0.76
CA SER A 124 0.19 21.69 -2.16
C SER A 124 -1.00 20.88 -2.67
N GLY A 125 -1.55 19.96 -1.87
CA GLY A 125 -2.68 19.10 -2.25
C GLY A 125 -2.33 17.95 -3.18
N LYS A 126 -1.04 17.69 -3.46
CA LYS A 126 -0.60 16.54 -4.28
C LYS A 126 -0.72 15.21 -3.56
N ILE A 127 -0.65 15.21 -2.23
CA ILE A 127 -0.98 14.05 -1.41
C ILE A 127 -1.93 14.46 -0.29
N ARG A 128 -2.81 13.55 0.13
CA ARG A 128 -3.71 13.80 1.29
C ARG A 128 -3.05 13.41 2.59
N TYR A 129 -2.43 12.23 2.60
CA TYR A 129 -1.77 11.64 3.75
C TYR A 129 -0.41 11.09 3.36
N PHE A 130 0.45 10.92 4.36
CA PHE A 130 1.73 10.24 4.18
C PHE A 130 2.00 9.26 5.32
N GLY A 131 2.94 8.35 5.10
CA GLY A 131 3.35 7.36 6.06
C GLY A 131 4.60 6.63 5.60
N VAL A 132 4.80 5.46 6.17
CA VAL A 132 5.99 4.65 5.92
C VAL A 132 5.61 3.21 5.57
N SER A 133 6.55 2.45 5.03
CA SER A 133 6.41 1.03 4.81
C SER A 133 7.70 0.30 5.21
N ASN A 134 7.57 -0.92 5.70
CA ASN A 134 8.70 -1.76 6.14
C ASN A 134 9.56 -1.14 7.26
N PHE A 135 8.98 -0.31 8.10
CA PHE A 135 9.67 0.25 9.25
C PHE A 135 9.54 -0.70 10.44
N ASP A 136 10.69 -1.13 10.99
CA ASP A 136 10.79 -1.78 12.28
C ASP A 136 10.66 -0.76 13.42
N VAL A 137 10.66 -1.24 14.67
CA VAL A 137 10.59 -0.38 15.87
C VAL A 137 11.68 0.69 15.88
N ARG A 138 12.92 0.33 15.52
CA ARG A 138 14.06 1.27 15.53
C ARG A 138 13.84 2.41 14.53
N ASN A 139 13.36 2.07 13.34
CA ASN A 139 13.09 3.05 12.28
C ASN A 139 11.85 3.89 12.61
N MET A 140 10.78 3.28 13.16
CA MET A 140 9.60 4.00 13.63
C MET A 140 9.95 5.03 14.71
N VAL A 141 10.75 4.65 15.70
CA VAL A 141 11.20 5.59 16.75
C VAL A 141 12.03 6.75 16.17
N LYS A 142 12.90 6.48 15.19
CA LYS A 142 13.64 7.55 14.51
C LYS A 142 12.71 8.49 13.75
N TRP A 143 11.74 7.92 13.02
CA TRP A 143 10.75 8.67 12.25
C TRP A 143 9.90 9.58 13.14
N LEU A 144 9.39 9.03 14.25
CA LEU A 144 8.58 9.77 15.22
C LEU A 144 9.34 10.91 15.92
N LYS A 145 10.68 10.80 16.03
CA LYS A 145 11.54 11.88 16.56
C LYS A 145 11.78 13.01 15.55
N CYS A 146 11.57 12.78 14.27
CA CYS A 146 11.66 13.84 13.27
C CYS A 146 10.50 14.82 13.42
N LYS A 147 10.75 16.09 13.08
CA LYS A 147 9.72 17.13 13.09
C LYS A 147 8.64 16.76 12.07
N GLY A 148 7.40 16.62 12.53
CA GLY A 148 6.28 16.21 11.68
C GLY A 148 6.05 14.70 11.59
N GLY A 149 6.94 13.85 12.09
CA GLY A 149 6.82 12.38 12.00
C GLY A 149 5.53 11.81 12.59
N GLY A 150 5.03 12.42 13.66
CA GLY A 150 3.76 12.04 14.30
C GLY A 150 2.50 12.35 13.46
N ALA A 151 2.62 13.09 12.37
CA ALA A 151 1.50 13.35 11.45
C ALA A 151 1.31 12.23 10.41
N SER A 152 2.19 11.25 10.38
CA SER A 152 2.05 10.07 9.52
C SER A 152 0.85 9.21 9.95
N VAL A 153 0.21 8.55 8.98
CA VAL A 153 -1.06 7.86 9.21
C VAL A 153 -1.00 6.35 9.04
N ALA A 154 0.13 5.77 8.65
CA ALA A 154 0.25 4.32 8.50
C ALA A 154 1.69 3.83 8.45
N ASN A 155 1.89 2.57 8.87
CA ASN A 155 3.05 1.74 8.52
C ASN A 155 2.55 0.51 7.73
N GLN A 156 2.95 0.38 6.47
CA GLN A 156 2.61 -0.78 5.64
C GLN A 156 3.69 -1.87 5.82
N ILE A 157 3.30 -3.05 6.31
CA ILE A 157 4.23 -4.12 6.71
C ILE A 157 3.80 -5.49 6.19
N LEU A 158 4.76 -6.42 6.07
CA LEU A 158 4.48 -7.83 5.79
C LEU A 158 3.77 -8.46 6.98
N TYR A 159 2.51 -8.82 6.81
CA TYR A 159 1.74 -9.46 7.86
C TYR A 159 0.71 -10.44 7.31
N ASN A 160 0.79 -11.68 7.75
CA ASN A 160 -0.15 -12.75 7.41
C ASN A 160 0.00 -13.93 8.38
N LEU A 161 -0.78 -14.99 8.19
CA LEU A 161 -0.75 -16.18 9.03
C LEU A 161 0.63 -16.83 9.22
N SER A 162 1.53 -16.70 8.23
CA SER A 162 2.88 -17.26 8.26
C SER A 162 3.95 -16.24 8.67
N ARG A 163 3.63 -14.95 8.68
CA ARG A 163 4.55 -13.84 8.93
C ARG A 163 4.07 -12.99 10.10
N ARG A 164 4.22 -13.53 11.29
CA ARG A 164 3.66 -12.94 12.52
C ARG A 164 4.67 -12.23 13.41
N GLY A 165 5.94 -12.14 12.98
CA GLY A 165 7.00 -11.54 13.81
C GLY A 165 6.73 -10.12 14.26
N VAL A 166 6.02 -9.32 13.46
CA VAL A 166 5.64 -7.94 13.77
C VAL A 166 4.67 -7.80 14.96
N GLU A 167 4.04 -8.89 15.39
CA GLU A 167 3.15 -8.90 16.58
C GLU A 167 3.91 -8.70 17.89
N TRP A 168 5.22 -9.00 17.92
CA TRP A 168 6.02 -8.91 19.13
C TRP A 168 6.38 -7.47 19.51
N ASP A 169 6.52 -6.59 18.51
CA ASP A 169 7.09 -5.27 18.75
C ASP A 169 6.49 -4.16 17.87
N VAL A 170 6.40 -4.36 16.54
CA VAL A 170 5.96 -3.29 15.60
C VAL A 170 4.48 -2.96 15.77
N ILE A 171 3.62 -3.98 15.82
CA ILE A 171 2.16 -3.77 16.00
C ILE A 171 1.86 -3.13 17.37
N PRO A 172 2.42 -3.61 18.51
CA PRO A 172 2.29 -2.90 19.79
C PRO A 172 2.71 -1.44 19.74
N LEU A 173 3.87 -1.15 19.15
CA LEU A 173 4.33 0.24 18.98
C LEU A 173 3.35 1.06 18.15
N CYS A 174 2.86 0.51 17.03
CA CYS A 174 1.88 1.19 16.18
C CYS A 174 0.59 1.50 16.95
N ASN A 175 0.12 0.57 17.78
CA ASN A 175 -1.06 0.76 18.62
C ASN A 175 -0.85 1.87 19.66
N ASP A 176 0.31 1.90 20.33
CA ASP A 176 0.65 2.93 21.32
C ASP A 176 0.62 4.35 20.73
N TYR A 177 0.96 4.49 19.47
CA TYR A 177 0.94 5.76 18.75
C TYR A 177 -0.30 5.97 17.87
N SER A 178 -1.29 5.06 17.93
CA SER A 178 -2.49 5.09 17.07
C SER A 178 -2.15 5.13 15.57
N PHE A 179 -1.11 4.42 15.17
CA PHE A 179 -0.71 4.23 13.78
C PHE A 179 -1.41 2.99 13.21
N PRO A 180 -2.32 3.12 12.26
CA PRO A 180 -2.85 1.98 11.53
C PRO A 180 -1.76 1.18 10.81
N VAL A 181 -1.90 -0.14 10.85
CA VAL A 181 -1.06 -1.06 10.08
C VAL A 181 -1.79 -1.46 8.80
N ILE A 182 -1.07 -1.39 7.67
CA ILE A 182 -1.54 -1.92 6.39
C ILE A 182 -0.78 -3.21 6.13
N ALA A 183 -1.48 -4.35 6.12
CA ALA A 183 -0.88 -5.66 5.85
C ALA A 183 -0.69 -5.88 4.35
N TYR A 184 0.55 -5.98 3.87
CA TYR A 184 0.79 -6.43 2.50
C TYR A 184 1.08 -7.94 2.44
N SER A 185 0.88 -8.54 1.27
CA SER A 185 0.96 -10.00 1.04
C SER A 185 0.13 -10.81 2.06
N PRO A 186 -1.14 -10.46 2.31
CA PRO A 186 -1.96 -11.11 3.32
C PRO A 186 -2.19 -12.60 3.04
N LEU A 187 -2.02 -13.02 1.79
CA LEU A 187 -2.17 -14.41 1.31
C LEU A 187 -0.82 -15.10 1.05
N GLU A 188 0.31 -14.52 1.53
CA GLU A 188 1.66 -15.02 1.28
C GLU A 188 1.92 -15.31 -0.21
N GLN A 189 1.42 -14.42 -1.09
CA GLN A 189 1.53 -14.56 -2.56
C GLN A 189 0.94 -15.90 -3.08
N GLY A 190 -0.15 -16.35 -2.49
CA GLY A 190 -0.82 -17.61 -2.84
C GLY A 190 -0.23 -18.88 -2.18
N ARG A 191 0.92 -18.79 -1.51
CA ARG A 191 1.58 -19.95 -0.87
C ARG A 191 0.77 -20.59 0.27
N LEU A 192 -0.23 -19.91 0.81
CA LEU A 192 -1.12 -20.46 1.83
C LEU A 192 -2.15 -21.44 1.28
N HIS A 193 -2.30 -21.54 -0.04
CA HIS A 193 -3.34 -22.38 -0.68
C HIS A 193 -3.23 -23.88 -0.34
N GLY A 194 -2.03 -24.41 -0.14
CA GLY A 194 -1.79 -25.84 0.15
C GLY A 194 -1.87 -26.23 1.64
N SER A 195 -2.30 -25.34 2.53
CA SER A 195 -2.39 -25.64 3.96
C SER A 195 -3.58 -26.55 4.28
N LEU A 196 -3.31 -27.73 4.82
CA LEU A 196 -4.35 -28.68 5.26
C LEU A 196 -5.25 -28.08 6.33
N VAL A 197 -4.71 -27.31 7.27
CA VAL A 197 -5.49 -26.66 8.32
C VAL A 197 -6.46 -25.63 7.74
N LEU A 198 -5.99 -24.81 6.80
CA LEU A 198 -6.85 -23.83 6.13
C LEU A 198 -7.92 -24.53 5.27
N SER A 199 -7.60 -25.65 4.63
CA SER A 199 -8.56 -26.42 3.84
C SER A 199 -9.67 -27.00 4.70
N GLN A 200 -9.35 -27.59 5.87
CA GLN A 200 -10.34 -28.10 6.82
C GLN A 200 -11.25 -27.00 7.38
N LEU A 201 -10.67 -25.82 7.69
CA LEU A 201 -11.46 -24.66 8.13
C LEU A 201 -12.35 -24.13 6.99
N ALA A 202 -11.85 -24.10 5.79
CA ALA A 202 -12.60 -23.67 4.61
C ALA A 202 -13.82 -24.58 4.36
N GLU A 203 -13.63 -25.89 4.43
CA GLU A 203 -14.71 -26.87 4.31
C GLU A 203 -15.79 -26.65 5.41
N LYS A 204 -15.34 -26.51 6.67
CA LYS A 204 -16.23 -26.27 7.80
C LYS A 204 -17.09 -25.00 7.63
N HIS A 205 -16.55 -23.96 6.99
CA HIS A 205 -17.22 -22.67 6.80
C HIS A 205 -17.82 -22.47 5.39
N GLY A 206 -17.76 -23.47 4.51
CA GLY A 206 -18.30 -23.38 3.15
C GLY A 206 -17.62 -22.31 2.29
N THR A 207 -16.28 -22.16 2.44
CA THR A 207 -15.51 -21.08 1.80
C THR A 207 -14.16 -21.59 1.27
N THR A 208 -13.25 -20.70 0.90
CA THR A 208 -11.90 -21.07 0.41
C THR A 208 -10.82 -20.82 1.46
N SER A 209 -9.69 -21.55 1.37
CA SER A 209 -8.53 -21.37 2.25
C SER A 209 -8.02 -19.93 2.25
N LEU A 210 -8.07 -19.26 1.08
CA LEU A 210 -7.62 -17.87 0.96
C LEU A 210 -8.58 -16.90 1.64
N GLN A 211 -9.89 -17.16 1.60
CA GLN A 211 -10.88 -16.35 2.34
C GLN A 211 -10.72 -16.52 3.85
N ILE A 212 -10.41 -17.73 4.34
CA ILE A 212 -10.08 -17.94 5.76
C ILE A 212 -8.83 -17.13 6.14
N ALA A 213 -7.79 -17.16 5.32
CA ALA A 213 -6.56 -16.41 5.58
C ALA A 213 -6.80 -14.89 5.62
N LEU A 214 -7.60 -14.35 4.69
CA LEU A 214 -8.01 -12.93 4.71
C LEU A 214 -8.84 -12.59 5.94
N ALA A 215 -9.85 -13.40 6.26
CA ALA A 215 -10.69 -13.20 7.43
C ALA A 215 -9.85 -13.16 8.71
N TRP A 216 -8.81 -13.99 8.82
CA TRP A 216 -7.91 -13.95 9.96
C TRP A 216 -7.17 -12.61 10.05
N VAL A 217 -6.59 -12.09 8.95
CA VAL A 217 -5.92 -10.78 8.96
C VAL A 217 -6.90 -9.67 9.36
N LEU A 218 -8.11 -9.68 8.79
CA LEU A 218 -9.14 -8.68 9.09
C LEU A 218 -9.69 -8.77 10.51
N SER A 219 -9.53 -9.91 11.19
CA SER A 219 -9.96 -10.10 12.59
C SER A 219 -8.94 -9.56 13.61
N GLN A 220 -7.73 -9.21 13.16
CA GLN A 220 -6.73 -8.67 14.07
C GLN A 220 -7.13 -7.25 14.48
N LYS A 221 -7.01 -7.00 15.78
CA LYS A 221 -7.25 -5.66 16.33
C LYS A 221 -6.00 -4.81 16.12
N ASN A 222 -6.13 -3.75 15.36
CA ASN A 222 -5.09 -2.77 15.15
C ASN A 222 -5.72 -1.39 14.90
#